data_307dfd5b036af6fca8d3e7cc4ea7dc9e
#
_entry.id   307dfd5b036af6fca8d3e7cc4ea7dc9e
#
_cell.length_a   1.000
_cell.length_b   1.000
_cell.length_c   1.000
_cell.angle_alpha   90.00
_cell.angle_beta   90.00
_cell.angle_gamma   90.00
#
_symmetry.space_group_name_H-M   'P 1'
#
loop_
_entity.id
_entity.type
_entity.pdbx_description
1 polymer ?
#
loop_
_entity_poly.entity_id
_entity_poly.type
_entity_poly.pdbx_seq_one_letter_code
_entity_poly.pdbx_strand_id
1 'polypeptide(L)'
;MAECIAAGIREADPTVTVKLMNSSKADKNDICTEVFKSKAVLVGSPTVNYGFMYSIGGILEMMKGLKFKNKKAAAFGSYGWTGEAPKQIHEHLEAGGFRVIADDLKVMWVPDEESRKLCVQFGRDFVRALEQ
;
A
#
# COMPACT_ATOMS: atom_id res chain seq x y z
N MET A 1 -1.57 -6.41 8.55
CA MET A 1 -1.79 -4.99 8.23
C MET A 1 -2.79 -4.79 7.09
N ALA A 2 -2.54 -5.33 5.91
CA ALA A 2 -3.38 -5.08 4.74
C ALA A 2 -4.88 -5.38 4.95
N GLU A 3 -5.20 -6.48 5.61
CA GLU A 3 -6.59 -6.84 5.92
C GLU A 3 -7.28 -5.82 6.84
N CYS A 4 -6.56 -5.31 7.83
CA CYS A 4 -7.09 -4.28 8.73
C CYS A 4 -7.28 -2.95 8.02
N ILE A 5 -6.36 -2.57 7.16
CA ILE A 5 -6.49 -1.37 6.32
C ILE A 5 -7.73 -1.49 5.43
N ALA A 6 -7.89 -2.64 4.77
CA ALA A 6 -9.05 -2.90 3.92
C ALA A 6 -10.37 -2.85 4.70
N ALA A 7 -10.39 -3.37 5.93
CA ALA A 7 -11.55 -3.29 6.80
C ALA A 7 -11.91 -1.83 7.10
N GLY A 8 -10.93 -1.00 7.42
CA GLY A 8 -11.12 0.42 7.67
C GLY A 8 -11.70 1.17 6.46
N ILE A 9 -11.21 0.85 5.26
CA ILE A 9 -11.74 1.43 4.02
C ILE A 9 -13.21 1.08 3.84
N ARG A 10 -13.54 -0.21 3.98
CA ARG A 10 -14.92 -0.70 3.82
C ARG A 10 -15.89 -0.16 4.87
N GLU A 11 -15.41 0.06 6.09
CA GLU A 11 -16.21 0.67 7.15
C GLU A 11 -16.53 2.13 6.84
N ALA A 12 -15.54 2.89 6.34
CA ALA A 12 -15.72 4.30 6.04
C ALA A 12 -16.54 4.54 4.77
N ASP A 13 -16.37 3.67 3.77
CA ASP A 13 -17.14 3.75 2.53
C ASP A 13 -17.44 2.34 1.99
N PRO A 14 -18.62 1.78 2.32
CA PRO A 14 -19.00 0.45 1.85
C PRO A 14 -19.17 0.32 0.33
N THR A 15 -19.23 1.43 -0.40
CA THR A 15 -19.38 1.42 -1.86
C THR A 15 -18.07 1.20 -2.60
N VAL A 16 -16.94 1.34 -1.92
CA VAL A 16 -15.62 1.15 -2.50
C VAL A 16 -15.29 -0.33 -2.59
N THR A 17 -14.89 -0.79 -3.77
CA THR A 17 -14.38 -2.14 -3.97
C THR A 17 -12.90 -2.16 -3.59
N VAL A 18 -12.55 -3.04 -2.67
CA VAL A 18 -11.15 -3.24 -2.24
C VAL A 18 -10.71 -4.64 -2.65
N LYS A 19 -9.65 -4.71 -3.44
CA LYS A 19 -8.99 -5.96 -3.80
C LYS A 19 -7.68 -6.11 -3.05
N LEU A 20 -7.55 -7.20 -2.32
CA LEU A 20 -6.33 -7.57 -1.61
C LEU A 20 -5.55 -8.57 -2.45
N MET A 21 -4.29 -8.27 -2.70
CA MET A 21 -3.41 -9.14 -3.47
C MET A 21 -2.08 -9.32 -2.74
N ASN A 22 -1.59 -10.55 -2.73
CA ASN A 22 -0.29 -10.87 -2.15
C ASN A 22 0.72 -10.98 -3.31
N SER A 23 1.71 -10.11 -3.33
CA SER A 23 2.71 -10.04 -4.40
C SER A 23 3.57 -11.30 -4.56
N SER A 24 3.67 -12.10 -3.50
CA SER A 24 4.42 -13.37 -3.55
C SER A 24 3.61 -14.53 -4.13
N LYS A 25 2.29 -14.37 -4.24
CA LYS A 25 1.37 -15.42 -4.70
C LYS A 25 0.65 -15.08 -6.00
N ALA A 26 0.37 -13.81 -6.21
CA ALA A 26 -0.33 -13.34 -7.41
C ALA A 26 0.65 -13.07 -8.55
N ASP A 27 0.19 -13.24 -9.78
CA ASP A 27 0.96 -12.88 -10.96
C ASP A 27 1.10 -11.35 -11.05
N LYS A 28 2.30 -10.88 -11.38
CA LYS A 28 2.59 -9.44 -11.51
C LYS A 28 1.69 -8.75 -12.53
N ASN A 29 1.39 -9.41 -13.62
CA ASN A 29 0.53 -8.86 -14.67
C ASN A 29 -0.90 -8.68 -14.16
N ASP A 30 -1.40 -9.62 -13.36
CA ASP A 30 -2.73 -9.52 -12.76
C ASP A 30 -2.80 -8.35 -11.77
N ILE A 31 -1.76 -8.18 -10.96
CA ILE A 31 -1.68 -7.04 -10.02
C ILE A 31 -1.68 -5.72 -10.80
N CYS A 32 -0.86 -5.59 -11.83
CA CYS A 32 -0.80 -4.37 -12.64
C CYS A 32 -2.11 -4.09 -13.37
N THR A 33 -2.81 -5.13 -13.81
CA THR A 33 -4.14 -5.00 -14.41
C THR A 33 -5.15 -4.41 -13.41
N GLU A 34 -5.13 -4.89 -12.17
CA GLU A 34 -6.00 -4.35 -11.13
C GLU A 34 -5.64 -2.91 -10.76
N VAL A 35 -4.36 -2.58 -10.70
CA VAL A 35 -3.92 -1.20 -10.49
C VAL A 35 -4.42 -0.30 -11.62
N PHE A 36 -4.33 -0.75 -12.85
CA PHE A 36 -4.83 -0.01 -14.02
C PHE A 36 -6.32 0.34 -13.88
N LYS A 37 -7.13 -0.59 -13.38
CA LYS A 37 -8.57 -0.39 -13.18
C LYS A 37 -8.91 0.45 -11.95
N SER A 38 -7.97 0.64 -11.03
CA SER A 38 -8.21 1.24 -9.72
C SER A 38 -7.94 2.74 -9.72
N LYS A 39 -8.61 3.47 -8.84
CA LYS A 39 -8.35 4.89 -8.58
C LYS A 39 -7.14 5.09 -7.69
N ALA A 40 -6.84 4.12 -6.85
CA ALA A 40 -5.78 4.22 -5.87
C ALA A 40 -5.15 2.85 -5.59
N VAL A 41 -3.93 2.87 -5.08
CA VAL A 41 -3.21 1.67 -4.67
C VAL A 41 -2.53 1.90 -3.32
N LEU A 42 -2.64 0.91 -2.45
CA LEU A 42 -1.84 0.87 -1.22
C LEU A 42 -0.84 -0.27 -1.36
N VAL A 43 0.43 0.05 -1.19
CA VAL A 43 1.51 -0.91 -1.33
C VAL A 43 2.20 -1.11 0.00
N GLY A 44 2.33 -2.36 0.42
CA GLY A 44 2.94 -2.70 1.69
C GLY A 44 3.98 -3.79 1.58
N SER A 45 5.00 -3.70 2.44
CA SER A 45 6.06 -4.70 2.56
C SER A 45 6.65 -4.67 3.96
N PRO A 46 7.04 -5.83 4.52
CA PRO A 46 7.95 -5.81 5.65
C PRO A 46 9.30 -5.24 5.20
N THR A 47 10.07 -4.68 6.15
CA THR A 47 11.44 -4.28 5.88
C THR A 47 12.35 -5.50 5.93
N VAL A 48 13.02 -5.78 4.82
CA VAL A 48 13.95 -6.88 4.64
C VAL A 48 15.22 -6.31 4.02
N ASN A 49 16.37 -6.59 4.62
CA ASN A 49 17.67 -6.08 4.11
C ASN A 49 17.66 -4.56 3.88
N TYR A 50 17.10 -3.81 4.83
CA TYR A 50 16.99 -2.35 4.79
C TYR A 50 16.11 -1.83 3.64
N GLY A 51 15.25 -2.64 3.09
CA GLY A 51 14.37 -2.26 1.99
C GLY A 51 13.09 -3.09 1.95
N PHE A 52 12.38 -3.00 0.84
CA PHE A 52 11.14 -3.75 0.63
C PHE A 52 11.43 -5.13 0.03
N MET A 53 10.42 -6.01 0.11
CA MET A 53 10.51 -7.36 -0.45
C MET A 53 10.73 -7.35 -1.96
N TYR A 54 11.47 -8.34 -2.42
CA TYR A 54 11.77 -8.59 -3.81
C TYR A 54 10.53 -8.55 -4.74
N SER A 55 9.45 -9.22 -4.33
CA SER A 55 8.20 -9.24 -5.14
C SER A 55 7.55 -7.84 -5.26
N ILE A 56 7.66 -7.01 -4.26
CA ILE A 56 7.18 -5.63 -4.30
C ILE A 56 8.04 -4.79 -5.23
N GLY A 57 9.35 -5.00 -5.22
CA GLY A 57 10.27 -4.29 -6.12
C GLY A 57 9.92 -4.49 -7.60
N GLY A 58 9.62 -5.71 -7.99
CA GLY A 58 9.20 -6.02 -9.35
C GLY A 58 7.90 -5.31 -9.76
N ILE A 59 6.93 -5.26 -8.87
CA ILE A 59 5.67 -4.56 -9.12
C ILE A 59 5.87 -3.05 -9.23
N LEU A 60 6.65 -2.47 -8.34
CA LEU A 60 6.96 -1.03 -8.38
C LEU A 60 7.64 -0.63 -9.69
N GLU A 61 8.57 -1.44 -10.18
CA GLU A 61 9.22 -1.20 -11.48
C GLU A 61 8.23 -1.29 -12.64
N MET A 62 7.34 -2.30 -12.63
CA MET A 62 6.31 -2.40 -13.67
C MET A 62 5.37 -1.21 -13.65
N MET A 63 4.89 -0.80 -12.49
CA MET A 63 3.99 0.35 -12.36
C MET A 63 4.66 1.64 -12.83
N LYS A 64 5.93 1.82 -12.52
CA LYS A 64 6.71 2.97 -12.98
C LYS A 64 6.80 3.00 -14.51
N GLY A 65 7.08 1.85 -15.12
CA GLY A 65 7.19 1.72 -16.57
C GLY A 65 5.87 1.95 -17.31
N LEU A 66 4.76 1.60 -16.69
CA LEU A 66 3.42 1.78 -17.27
C LEU A 66 2.92 3.23 -17.21
N LYS A 67 3.57 4.08 -16.43
CA LYS A 67 3.27 5.53 -16.35
C LYS A 67 1.80 5.83 -16.07
N PHE A 68 1.26 5.20 -15.06
CA PHE A 68 -0.09 5.51 -14.61
C PHE A 68 -0.24 6.98 -14.24
N LYS A 69 -1.40 7.57 -14.57
CA LYS A 69 -1.70 8.98 -14.30
C LYS A 69 -2.94 9.07 -13.40
N ASN A 70 -2.98 10.14 -12.60
CA ASN A 70 -4.14 10.48 -11.77
C ASN A 70 -4.53 9.39 -10.76
N LYS A 71 -3.55 8.61 -10.30
CA LYS A 71 -3.78 7.59 -9.28
C LYS A 71 -3.18 8.04 -7.96
N LYS A 72 -3.95 7.86 -6.90
CA LYS A 72 -3.50 8.13 -5.54
C LYS A 72 -2.89 6.87 -4.93
N ALA A 73 -2.00 7.05 -3.97
CA ALA A 73 -1.30 5.93 -3.37
C ALA A 73 -0.96 6.18 -1.90
N ALA A 74 -0.64 5.10 -1.20
CA ALA A 74 -0.05 5.15 0.13
C ALA A 74 0.85 3.93 0.34
N ALA A 75 1.78 4.04 1.28
CA ALA A 75 2.72 2.99 1.64
C ALA A 75 2.54 2.56 3.09
N PHE A 76 2.73 1.27 3.35
CA PHE A 76 2.70 0.74 4.70
C PHE A 76 3.68 -0.44 4.84
N GLY A 77 3.99 -0.80 6.07
CA GLY A 77 4.83 -1.97 6.29
C GLY A 77 5.14 -2.26 7.74
N SER A 78 5.59 -3.48 7.98
CA SER A 78 6.08 -3.92 9.29
C SER A 78 7.60 -3.97 9.30
N TYR A 79 8.17 -3.90 10.49
CA TYR A 79 9.63 -3.96 10.68
C TYR A 79 10.00 -4.56 12.02
N GLY A 80 11.22 -5.10 12.11
CA GLY A 80 11.76 -5.61 13.37
C GLY A 80 12.85 -4.73 13.94
N TRP A 81 13.77 -4.30 13.10
CA TRP A 81 14.94 -3.49 13.47
C TRP A 81 14.86 -2.07 12.94
N THR A 82 14.79 -1.97 11.62
CA THR A 82 14.72 -0.71 10.89
C THR A 82 13.50 -0.73 10.01
N GLY A 83 12.95 0.42 9.68
CA GLY A 83 11.65 0.52 9.00
C GLY A 83 11.72 1.29 7.70
N GLU A 84 12.65 0.98 6.82
CA GLU A 84 12.88 1.71 5.56
C GLU A 84 11.88 1.40 4.47
N ALA A 85 11.25 0.21 4.49
CA ALA A 85 10.42 -0.24 3.38
C ALA A 85 9.29 0.74 3.01
N PRO A 86 8.45 1.24 3.93
CA PRO A 86 7.39 2.17 3.55
C PRO A 86 7.91 3.45 2.89
N LYS A 87 8.98 4.02 3.41
CA LYS A 87 9.58 5.22 2.83
C LYS A 87 10.09 4.97 1.41
N GLN A 88 10.77 3.86 1.20
CA GLN A 88 11.28 3.51 -0.13
C GLN A 88 10.15 3.22 -1.12
N ILE A 89 9.09 2.55 -0.67
CA ILE A 89 7.88 2.34 -1.47
C ILE A 89 7.27 3.70 -1.86
N HIS A 90 7.13 4.60 -0.90
CA HIS A 90 6.63 5.96 -1.12
C HIS A 90 7.42 6.68 -2.23
N GLU A 91 8.74 6.68 -2.11
CA GLU A 91 9.63 7.30 -3.10
C GLU A 91 9.47 6.68 -4.49
N HIS A 92 9.34 5.35 -4.58
CA HIS A 92 9.12 4.67 -5.85
C HIS A 92 7.75 4.98 -6.46
N LEU A 93 6.71 5.08 -5.62
CA LEU A 93 5.38 5.45 -6.08
C LEU A 93 5.37 6.87 -6.66
N GLU A 94 5.99 7.83 -5.97
CA GLU A 94 6.11 9.19 -6.47
C GLU A 94 6.91 9.26 -7.77
N ALA A 95 8.04 8.54 -7.84
CA ALA A 95 8.84 8.45 -9.06
C ALA A 95 8.07 7.82 -10.22
N GLY A 96 7.10 6.95 -9.93
CA GLY A 96 6.21 6.34 -10.90
C GLY A 96 5.01 7.20 -11.31
N GLY A 97 4.86 8.39 -10.75
CA GLY A 97 3.78 9.32 -11.08
C GLY A 97 2.53 9.19 -10.21
N PHE A 98 2.56 8.37 -9.17
CA PHE A 98 1.47 8.29 -8.22
C PHE A 98 1.50 9.47 -7.26
N ARG A 99 0.33 9.95 -6.87
CA ARG A 99 0.20 10.95 -5.83
C ARG A 99 0.03 10.26 -4.48
N VAL A 100 1.06 10.28 -3.65
CA VAL A 100 0.99 9.73 -2.30
C VAL A 100 0.26 10.73 -1.40
N ILE A 101 -0.86 10.29 -0.80
CA ILE A 101 -1.79 11.17 -0.09
C ILE A 101 -1.85 10.94 1.41
N ALA A 102 -1.05 10.03 1.93
CA ALA A 102 -1.01 9.70 3.35
C ALA A 102 0.44 9.51 3.81
N ASP A 103 0.68 9.78 5.09
CA ASP A 103 1.96 9.45 5.71
C ASP A 103 2.15 7.94 5.75
N ASP A 104 3.41 7.51 5.70
CA ASP A 104 3.74 6.09 5.66
C ASP A 104 3.36 5.42 6.99
N LEU A 105 2.61 4.33 6.92
CA LEU A 105 2.23 3.57 8.10
C LEU A 105 3.27 2.49 8.40
N LYS A 106 3.86 2.54 9.59
CA LYS A 106 4.82 1.53 10.06
C LYS A 106 4.33 0.87 11.35
N VAL A 107 4.50 -0.43 11.42
CA VAL A 107 4.18 -1.23 12.61
C VAL A 107 5.35 -2.14 12.94
N MET A 108 5.77 -2.15 14.22
CA MET A 108 6.85 -3.02 14.69
C MET A 108 6.33 -4.44 14.90
N TRP A 109 7.03 -5.43 14.35
CA TRP A 109 6.71 -6.87 14.44
C TRP A 109 5.31 -7.21 13.90
N VAL A 110 4.71 -8.26 14.46
CA VAL A 110 3.32 -8.61 14.14
C VAL A 110 2.38 -7.60 14.79
N PRO A 111 1.41 -7.07 14.07
CA PRO A 111 0.48 -6.09 14.62
C PRO A 111 -0.27 -6.65 15.85
N ASP A 112 -0.13 -5.97 16.98
CA ASP A 112 -0.94 -6.19 18.17
C ASP A 112 -2.31 -5.52 18.02
N GLU A 113 -3.12 -5.54 19.08
CA GLU A 113 -4.46 -4.96 19.03
C GLU A 113 -4.44 -3.46 18.72
N GLU A 114 -3.54 -2.70 19.34
CA GLU A 114 -3.43 -1.26 19.08
C GLU A 114 -2.93 -0.96 17.67
N SER A 115 -1.95 -1.72 17.20
CA SER A 115 -1.43 -1.58 15.83
C SER A 115 -2.50 -1.92 14.80
N ARG A 116 -3.36 -2.89 15.07
CA ARG A 116 -4.50 -3.21 14.21
C ARG A 116 -5.49 -2.05 14.13
N LYS A 117 -5.76 -1.39 15.26
CA LYS A 117 -6.60 -0.19 15.30
C LYS A 117 -6.00 0.94 14.46
N LEU A 118 -4.68 1.14 14.52
CA LEU A 118 -3.98 2.10 13.69
C LEU A 118 -4.13 1.77 12.19
N CYS A 119 -4.03 0.50 11.83
CA CYS A 119 -4.23 0.07 10.45
C CYS A 119 -5.66 0.33 9.96
N VAL A 120 -6.66 0.04 10.79
CA VAL A 120 -8.06 0.32 10.48
C VAL A 120 -8.27 1.83 10.30
N GLN A 121 -7.75 2.62 11.21
CA GLN A 121 -7.86 4.08 11.13
C GLN A 121 -7.16 4.64 9.88
N PHE A 122 -5.99 4.10 9.56
CA PHE A 122 -5.28 4.46 8.33
C PHE A 122 -6.14 4.22 7.09
N GLY A 123 -6.83 3.08 7.03
CA GLY A 123 -7.75 2.77 5.94
C GLY A 123 -8.92 3.75 5.84
N ARG A 124 -9.53 4.09 6.98
CA ARG A 124 -10.60 5.09 7.03
C ARG A 124 -10.14 6.45 6.53
N ASP A 125 -8.99 6.91 7.00
CA ASP A 125 -8.45 8.21 6.64
C ASP A 125 -8.05 8.25 5.16
N PHE A 126 -7.49 7.17 4.66
CA PHE A 126 -7.10 7.07 3.26
C PHE A 126 -8.31 7.21 2.32
N VAL A 127 -9.38 6.47 2.57
CA VAL A 127 -10.56 6.53 1.69
C VAL A 127 -11.24 7.89 1.75
N ARG A 128 -11.24 8.55 2.90
CA ARG A 128 -11.74 9.92 3.02
C ARG A 128 -10.88 10.91 2.23
N ALA A 129 -9.58 10.72 2.24
CA ALA A 129 -8.66 11.55 1.46
C ALA A 129 -8.79 11.34 -0.05
N LEU A 130 -9.33 10.21 -0.49
CA LEU A 130 -9.60 9.97 -1.92
C LEU A 130 -10.65 10.92 -2.50
N GLU A 131 -11.57 11.37 -1.68
CA GLU A 131 -12.69 12.24 -2.09
C GLU A 131 -12.28 13.70 -2.24
N GLN A 132 -11.08 14.06 -1.81
CA GLN A 132 -10.58 15.44 -1.82
C GLN A 132 -9.82 15.83 -3.11
#